data_77eed251c475f1d9638abcca6c4fd14a
#
_entry.id   77eed251c475f1d9638abcca6c4fd14a
#
_cell.length_a   1.000
_cell.length_b   1.000
_cell.length_c   1.000
_cell.angle_alpha   90.00
_cell.angle_beta   90.00
_cell.angle_gamma   90.00
#
_symmetry.space_group_name_H-M   'P 1'
#
loop_
_entity.id
_entity.type
_entity.pdbx_description
1 polymer ?
#
loop_
_entity_poly.entity_id
_entity_poly.type
_entity_poly.pdbx_seq_one_letter_code
_entity_poly.pdbx_strand_id
1 'polypeptide(L)'
;MSEAANPEYNPSGVGDCIDTNKLPWVSIPNISGLSIKPARASTESGIFSVILKLEAGSSLPSSIYLGGMDMLILSGQIEYDQDGTKSILNPGTWGFICANSKVNAFVANEDTEVLANFYSGVAFLKDDGSLASIFTALDVLSLAKETNITLVPNSLSACMEIEGEPYRGNGEPLAITATENAGKLVDEPVSESAIGSEVTHPHFVDTHEVPWLVLPGMEDVGLKILRVSEETGYISLIVRHNGVAAPHTHIGASDFLVLQGRLGVRAGPPEGYGPGIWFYEPAGARHDATQRVTDEDLIYTANLYGPIMFDSGPGTQIESVLSWKEYKGLAEEGGIKLVPSTRSDDSSLLAWAPLKASS
;
A
#
# COMPACT_ATOMS: atom_id res chain seq x y z
N MET A 1 26.01 28.56 -16.01
CA MET A 1 25.21 28.02 -17.13
C MET A 1 24.12 27.16 -16.47
N SER A 2 22.87 27.59 -16.57
CA SER A 2 21.76 26.74 -16.10
C SER A 2 21.80 25.47 -16.96
N GLU A 3 21.97 24.29 -16.36
CA GLU A 3 21.68 23.05 -17.03
C GLU A 3 20.27 23.17 -17.59
N ALA A 4 20.16 23.15 -18.92
CA ALA A 4 18.87 23.11 -19.58
C ALA A 4 18.19 21.86 -19.01
N ALA A 5 17.01 22.03 -18.41
CA ALA A 5 16.22 20.91 -17.94
C ALA A 5 16.11 19.91 -19.09
N ASN A 6 16.56 18.67 -18.87
CA ASN A 6 16.40 17.62 -19.87
C ASN A 6 14.91 17.51 -20.18
N PRO A 7 14.45 17.76 -21.41
CA PRO A 7 13.02 17.73 -21.74
C PRO A 7 12.37 16.36 -21.54
N GLU A 8 13.17 15.29 -21.42
CA GLU A 8 12.69 13.95 -21.07
C GLU A 8 12.60 13.73 -19.55
N TYR A 9 13.18 14.63 -18.76
CA TYR A 9 13.07 14.64 -17.34
C TYR A 9 11.89 15.53 -16.93
N ASN A 10 10.77 14.90 -16.69
CA ASN A 10 9.65 15.57 -16.05
C ASN A 10 9.87 15.55 -14.54
N PRO A 11 10.10 16.70 -13.89
CA PRO A 11 10.18 16.75 -12.42
C PRO A 11 8.90 16.32 -11.72
N SER A 12 7.74 16.43 -12.37
CA SER A 12 6.47 15.83 -11.93
C SER A 12 6.35 14.34 -12.31
N GLY A 13 7.28 13.79 -13.06
CA GLY A 13 7.37 12.36 -13.35
C GLY A 13 7.92 11.50 -12.20
N VAL A 14 8.42 12.15 -11.16
CA VAL A 14 8.56 11.53 -9.86
C VAL A 14 7.17 11.58 -9.25
N GLY A 15 6.46 10.53 -9.31
CA GLY A 15 5.12 10.32 -8.86
C GLY A 15 4.48 11.44 -8.06
N ASP A 16 3.24 11.68 -8.32
CA ASP A 16 2.51 12.57 -7.44
C ASP A 16 2.40 11.94 -6.07
N CYS A 17 2.47 12.78 -5.06
CA CYS A 17 2.35 12.36 -3.69
C CYS A 17 1.22 13.11 -2.99
N ILE A 18 0.73 12.51 -1.93
CA ILE A 18 -0.23 13.13 -1.04
C ILE A 18 0.26 12.99 0.40
N ASP A 19 0.22 14.10 1.15
CA ASP A 19 0.54 14.10 2.57
C ASP A 19 -0.69 13.62 3.36
N THR A 20 -0.73 12.33 3.69
CA THR A 20 -1.87 11.75 4.40
C THR A 20 -2.04 12.33 5.81
N ASN A 21 -0.99 12.92 6.40
CA ASN A 21 -1.09 13.60 7.69
C ASN A 21 -1.96 14.87 7.65
N LYS A 22 -2.06 15.46 6.46
CA LYS A 22 -2.87 16.67 6.25
C LYS A 22 -4.29 16.38 5.80
N LEU A 23 -4.60 15.14 5.44
CA LEU A 23 -5.94 14.78 5.02
C LEU A 23 -6.89 14.64 6.21
N PRO A 24 -8.15 15.06 6.09
CA PRO A 24 -9.17 14.75 7.07
C PRO A 24 -9.57 13.28 6.98
N TRP A 25 -10.10 12.75 8.07
CA TRP A 25 -10.81 11.49 8.06
C TRP A 25 -12.21 11.69 7.46
N VAL A 26 -12.53 10.92 6.45
CA VAL A 26 -13.82 10.96 5.74
C VAL A 26 -14.60 9.70 6.08
N SER A 27 -15.73 9.84 6.76
CA SER A 27 -16.57 8.70 7.14
C SER A 27 -17.17 8.00 5.92
N ILE A 28 -17.18 6.68 5.91
CA ILE A 28 -17.86 5.91 4.86
C ILE A 28 -19.35 5.84 5.19
N PRO A 29 -20.24 6.25 4.27
CA PRO A 29 -21.68 6.21 4.51
C PRO A 29 -22.16 4.80 4.88
N ASN A 30 -23.05 4.74 5.86
CA ASN A 30 -23.71 3.52 6.34
C ASN A 30 -22.79 2.47 7.00
N ILE A 31 -21.53 2.80 7.29
CA ILE A 31 -20.62 1.93 8.07
C ILE A 31 -20.12 2.76 9.26
N SER A 32 -20.70 2.49 10.42
CA SER A 32 -20.31 3.18 11.65
C SER A 32 -18.91 2.81 12.08
N GLY A 33 -18.14 3.80 12.56
CA GLY A 33 -16.79 3.60 13.07
C GLY A 33 -15.73 3.35 11.99
N LEU A 34 -16.08 3.50 10.69
CA LEU A 34 -15.12 3.42 9.59
C LEU A 34 -14.98 4.76 8.89
N SER A 35 -13.75 5.23 8.77
CA SER A 35 -13.38 6.39 7.97
C SER A 35 -12.13 6.13 7.15
N ILE A 36 -11.91 6.98 6.14
CA ILE A 36 -10.78 6.85 5.23
C ILE A 36 -10.07 8.19 5.03
N LYS A 37 -8.79 8.11 4.71
CA LYS A 37 -8.05 9.16 4.02
C LYS A 37 -7.79 8.66 2.60
N PRO A 38 -8.51 9.20 1.59
CA PRO A 38 -8.37 8.74 0.22
C PRO A 38 -7.05 9.23 -0.38
N ALA A 39 -6.29 8.34 -1.01
CA ALA A 39 -5.03 8.68 -1.66
C ALA A 39 -5.16 8.63 -3.20
N ARG A 40 -5.77 7.56 -3.71
CA ARG A 40 -5.91 7.32 -5.15
C ARG A 40 -7.18 6.54 -5.46
N ALA A 41 -7.77 6.80 -6.62
CA ALA A 41 -8.84 5.97 -7.19
C ALA A 41 -8.75 5.96 -8.71
N SER A 42 -8.85 4.78 -9.33
CA SER A 42 -8.82 4.59 -10.79
C SER A 42 -10.17 4.13 -11.29
N THR A 43 -10.74 4.87 -12.23
CA THR A 43 -11.99 4.47 -12.92
C THR A 43 -11.74 3.43 -14.00
N GLU A 44 -10.51 3.33 -14.51
CA GLU A 44 -10.14 2.35 -15.54
C GLU A 44 -10.01 0.95 -14.96
N SER A 45 -9.22 0.82 -13.88
CA SER A 45 -8.93 -0.49 -13.27
C SER A 45 -9.85 -0.85 -12.09
N GLY A 46 -10.54 0.13 -11.50
CA GLY A 46 -11.29 -0.06 -10.26
C GLY A 46 -10.43 -0.12 -9.00
N ILE A 47 -9.10 0.02 -9.13
CA ILE A 47 -8.16 0.03 -8.01
C ILE A 47 -8.28 1.34 -7.23
N PHE A 48 -8.21 1.28 -5.92
CA PHE A 48 -8.11 2.45 -5.06
C PHE A 48 -7.24 2.19 -3.84
N SER A 49 -6.58 3.25 -3.36
CA SER A 49 -5.68 3.22 -2.21
C SER A 49 -6.14 4.24 -1.17
N VAL A 50 -6.19 3.81 0.08
CA VAL A 50 -6.66 4.61 1.21
C VAL A 50 -5.87 4.27 2.48
N ILE A 51 -5.86 5.20 3.45
CA ILE A 51 -5.66 4.82 4.84
C ILE A 51 -7.05 4.62 5.44
N LEU A 52 -7.30 3.47 6.05
CA LEU A 52 -8.51 3.19 6.82
C LEU A 52 -8.30 3.57 8.27
N LYS A 53 -9.35 4.05 8.94
CA LYS A 53 -9.44 4.13 10.40
C LYS A 53 -10.69 3.42 10.88
N LEU A 54 -10.48 2.48 11.79
CA LEU A 54 -11.55 1.81 12.54
C LEU A 54 -11.51 2.31 13.98
N GLU A 55 -12.63 2.81 14.47
CA GLU A 55 -12.77 3.22 15.87
C GLU A 55 -12.80 1.99 16.80
N ALA A 56 -12.24 2.12 17.99
CA ALA A 56 -12.24 1.06 19.00
C ALA A 56 -13.65 0.51 19.24
N GLY A 57 -13.78 -0.81 19.24
CA GLY A 57 -15.05 -1.53 19.40
C GLY A 57 -15.92 -1.55 18.13
N SER A 58 -15.51 -0.91 17.04
CA SER A 58 -16.21 -1.02 15.75
C SER A 58 -15.94 -2.38 15.09
N SER A 59 -16.89 -2.80 14.26
CA SER A 59 -16.77 -4.01 13.46
C SER A 59 -17.19 -3.72 12.03
N LEU A 60 -16.35 -4.11 11.05
CA LEU A 60 -16.78 -4.09 9.66
C LEU A 60 -17.80 -5.22 9.43
N PRO A 61 -18.84 -4.97 8.63
CA PRO A 61 -19.75 -6.02 8.21
C PRO A 61 -19.01 -7.15 7.48
N SER A 62 -19.59 -8.36 7.52
CA SER A 62 -19.13 -9.44 6.65
C SER A 62 -19.03 -8.94 5.22
N SER A 63 -17.96 -9.25 4.52
CA SER A 63 -17.65 -8.65 3.23
C SER A 63 -17.01 -9.62 2.26
N ILE A 64 -17.16 -9.34 0.96
CA ILE A 64 -16.51 -10.06 -0.14
C ILE A 64 -15.60 -9.08 -0.87
N TYR A 65 -14.33 -9.41 -0.96
CA TYR A 65 -13.32 -8.63 -1.68
C TYR A 65 -13.30 -9.07 -3.14
N LEU A 66 -13.86 -8.26 -4.05
CA LEU A 66 -14.07 -8.65 -5.44
C LEU A 66 -12.75 -8.80 -6.22
N GLY A 67 -11.75 -7.96 -5.93
CA GLY A 67 -10.43 -7.99 -6.58
C GLY A 67 -9.26 -8.28 -5.63
N GLY A 68 -9.55 -8.59 -4.38
CA GLY A 68 -8.54 -8.70 -3.34
C GLY A 68 -8.13 -7.34 -2.76
N MET A 69 -7.33 -7.39 -1.69
CA MET A 69 -6.80 -6.22 -0.98
C MET A 69 -5.49 -6.59 -0.30
N ASP A 70 -4.47 -5.76 -0.40
CA ASP A 70 -3.35 -5.80 0.54
C ASP A 70 -3.51 -4.75 1.64
N MET A 71 -2.90 -5.01 2.78
CA MET A 71 -3.01 -4.14 3.94
C MET A 71 -1.77 -4.22 4.84
N LEU A 72 -1.45 -3.08 5.48
CA LEU A 72 -0.48 -3.00 6.56
C LEU A 72 -1.12 -2.31 7.76
N ILE A 73 -1.10 -2.96 8.93
CA ILE A 73 -1.55 -2.34 10.18
C ILE A 73 -0.51 -1.29 10.60
N LEU A 74 -0.92 -0.03 10.66
CA LEU A 74 -0.05 1.10 11.04
C LEU A 74 -0.10 1.36 12.55
N SER A 75 -1.27 1.20 13.17
CA SER A 75 -1.48 1.39 14.59
C SER A 75 -2.73 0.64 15.06
N GLY A 76 -2.88 0.45 16.37
CA GLY A 76 -4.01 -0.22 16.98
C GLY A 76 -3.96 -1.75 16.82
N GLN A 77 -5.11 -2.41 16.92
CA GLN A 77 -5.22 -3.86 16.86
C GLN A 77 -6.56 -4.30 16.27
N ILE A 78 -6.52 -5.30 15.39
CA ILE A 78 -7.71 -5.89 14.76
C ILE A 78 -7.80 -7.37 15.09
N GLU A 79 -8.97 -7.84 15.53
CA GLU A 79 -9.35 -9.25 15.42
C GLU A 79 -9.91 -9.50 14.02
N TYR A 80 -9.28 -10.43 13.31
CA TYR A 80 -9.64 -10.84 11.96
C TYR A 80 -10.21 -12.26 11.99
N ASP A 81 -11.35 -12.49 11.35
CA ASP A 81 -11.97 -13.81 11.19
C ASP A 81 -12.30 -14.06 9.73
N GLN A 82 -11.68 -15.09 9.17
CA GLN A 82 -11.99 -15.61 7.85
C GLN A 82 -12.16 -17.13 7.93
N ASP A 83 -13.35 -17.62 7.55
CA ASP A 83 -13.69 -19.06 7.53
C ASP A 83 -13.45 -19.78 8.86
N GLY A 84 -13.64 -19.07 9.98
CA GLY A 84 -13.40 -19.58 11.32
C GLY A 84 -11.92 -19.57 11.75
N THR A 85 -11.03 -19.13 10.90
CA THR A 85 -9.64 -18.85 11.27
C THR A 85 -9.53 -17.43 11.80
N LYS A 86 -9.22 -17.33 13.09
CA LYS A 86 -9.05 -16.06 13.78
C LYS A 86 -7.58 -15.71 13.92
N SER A 87 -7.26 -14.44 13.78
CA SER A 87 -5.94 -13.90 14.07
C SER A 87 -6.06 -12.51 14.70
N ILE A 88 -5.11 -12.18 15.55
CA ILE A 88 -4.92 -10.83 16.06
C ILE A 88 -3.85 -10.14 15.19
N LEU A 89 -4.24 -9.06 14.54
CA LEU A 89 -3.36 -8.28 13.67
C LEU A 89 -2.90 -7.04 14.43
N ASN A 90 -1.60 -6.98 14.70
CA ASN A 90 -0.94 -5.88 15.41
C ASN A 90 -0.22 -4.94 14.45
N PRO A 91 0.23 -3.75 14.89
CA PRO A 91 1.05 -2.86 14.08
C PRO A 91 2.25 -3.61 13.49
N GLY A 92 2.51 -3.40 12.20
CA GLY A 92 3.52 -4.13 11.45
C GLY A 92 3.04 -5.45 10.82
N THR A 93 1.82 -5.91 11.09
CA THR A 93 1.25 -7.03 10.34
C THR A 93 0.87 -6.58 8.94
N TRP A 94 1.40 -7.28 7.95
CA TRP A 94 1.01 -7.14 6.55
C TRP A 94 0.21 -8.36 6.08
N GLY A 95 -0.75 -8.16 5.17
CA GLY A 95 -1.56 -9.24 4.64
C GLY A 95 -2.11 -8.99 3.25
N PHE A 96 -2.55 -10.09 2.61
CA PHE A 96 -3.22 -10.08 1.33
C PHE A 96 -4.51 -10.90 1.38
N ILE A 97 -5.64 -10.23 1.24
CA ILE A 97 -6.94 -10.88 1.08
C ILE A 97 -7.15 -11.16 -0.40
N CYS A 98 -7.25 -12.44 -0.76
CA CYS A 98 -7.40 -12.84 -2.15
C CYS A 98 -8.74 -12.40 -2.74
N ALA A 99 -8.77 -12.24 -4.07
CA ALA A 99 -10.00 -11.96 -4.81
C ALA A 99 -11.08 -13.02 -4.50
N ASN A 100 -12.32 -12.55 -4.43
CA ASN A 100 -13.52 -13.33 -4.10
C ASN A 100 -13.52 -13.98 -2.71
N SER A 101 -12.62 -13.57 -1.82
CA SER A 101 -12.62 -14.02 -0.44
C SER A 101 -13.76 -13.37 0.34
N LYS A 102 -14.46 -14.18 1.15
CA LYS A 102 -15.38 -13.70 2.16
C LYS A 102 -14.64 -13.56 3.48
N VAL A 103 -14.75 -12.40 4.10
CA VAL A 103 -14.28 -12.11 5.45
C VAL A 103 -15.49 -11.98 6.36
N ASN A 104 -15.50 -12.70 7.48
CA ASN A 104 -16.65 -12.72 8.39
C ASN A 104 -16.68 -11.48 9.29
N ALA A 105 -15.51 -11.08 9.81
CA ALA A 105 -15.40 -9.90 10.64
C ALA A 105 -13.99 -9.29 10.62
N PHE A 106 -13.95 -7.96 10.73
CA PHE A 106 -12.84 -7.18 11.24
C PHE A 106 -13.36 -6.44 12.47
N VAL A 107 -12.80 -6.71 13.62
CA VAL A 107 -13.19 -6.05 14.87
C VAL A 107 -11.99 -5.26 15.38
N ALA A 108 -12.13 -3.97 15.50
CA ALA A 108 -11.10 -3.11 16.07
C ALA A 108 -11.12 -3.19 17.59
N ASN A 109 -10.07 -3.71 18.20
CA ASN A 109 -9.93 -3.74 19.66
C ASN A 109 -9.51 -2.37 20.21
N GLU A 110 -8.82 -1.59 19.39
CA GLU A 110 -8.34 -0.24 19.65
C GLU A 110 -8.61 0.62 18.41
N ASP A 111 -8.49 1.95 18.51
CA ASP A 111 -8.46 2.83 17.33
C ASP A 111 -7.34 2.37 16.42
N THR A 112 -7.69 1.91 15.23
CA THR A 112 -6.76 1.24 14.34
C THR A 112 -6.66 1.95 13.01
N GLU A 113 -5.43 2.19 12.56
CA GLU A 113 -5.13 2.75 11.23
C GLU A 113 -4.47 1.68 10.35
N VAL A 114 -4.89 1.62 9.10
CA VAL A 114 -4.46 0.59 8.14
C VAL A 114 -4.20 1.23 6.78
N LEU A 115 -2.99 1.05 6.23
CA LEU A 115 -2.77 1.26 4.80
C LEU A 115 -3.47 0.13 4.05
N ALA A 116 -4.30 0.46 3.06
CA ALA A 116 -5.04 -0.54 2.29
C ALA A 116 -5.11 -0.18 0.79
N ASN A 117 -4.76 -1.16 -0.04
CA ASN A 117 -4.87 -1.08 -1.49
C ASN A 117 -5.89 -2.11 -1.97
N PHE A 118 -7.00 -1.63 -2.51
CA PHE A 118 -8.09 -2.47 -3.03
C PHE A 118 -7.90 -2.63 -4.54
N TYR A 119 -7.84 -3.89 -5.00
CA TYR A 119 -7.68 -4.20 -6.43
C TYR A 119 -9.01 -4.20 -7.19
N SER A 120 -10.11 -4.04 -6.48
CA SER A 120 -11.47 -3.81 -6.99
C SER A 120 -12.38 -3.40 -5.83
N GLY A 121 -13.70 -3.36 -6.04
CA GLY A 121 -14.67 -3.05 -5.00
C GLY A 121 -14.75 -4.12 -3.90
N VAL A 122 -15.36 -3.71 -2.78
CA VAL A 122 -15.74 -4.60 -1.67
C VAL A 122 -17.25 -4.60 -1.51
N ALA A 123 -17.85 -5.80 -1.46
CA ALA A 123 -19.27 -5.99 -1.22
C ALA A 123 -19.52 -6.27 0.26
N PHE A 124 -20.25 -5.39 0.92
CA PHE A 124 -20.69 -5.57 2.30
C PHE A 124 -21.99 -6.38 2.34
N LEU A 125 -22.07 -7.29 3.29
CA LEU A 125 -23.20 -8.22 3.45
C LEU A 125 -24.03 -7.85 4.69
N LYS A 126 -25.30 -8.15 4.63
CA LYS A 126 -26.19 -8.17 5.81
C LYS A 126 -25.99 -9.45 6.60
N ASP A 127 -26.57 -9.53 7.79
CA ASP A 127 -26.52 -10.71 8.68
C ASP A 127 -27.09 -11.97 8.02
N ASP A 128 -28.04 -11.83 7.11
CA ASP A 128 -28.62 -12.94 6.33
C ASP A 128 -27.76 -13.36 5.13
N GLY A 129 -26.59 -12.72 4.94
CA GLY A 129 -25.69 -12.97 3.83
C GLY A 129 -26.08 -12.28 2.50
N SER A 130 -27.18 -11.56 2.46
CA SER A 130 -27.56 -10.79 1.28
C SER A 130 -26.70 -9.53 1.13
N LEU A 131 -26.59 -9.01 -0.10
CA LEU A 131 -25.85 -7.79 -0.38
C LEU A 131 -26.47 -6.58 0.33
N ALA A 132 -25.67 -5.88 1.11
CA ALA A 132 -26.02 -4.60 1.72
C ALA A 132 -25.65 -3.42 0.82
N SER A 133 -24.38 -3.36 0.42
CA SER A 133 -23.82 -2.31 -0.44
C SER A 133 -22.53 -2.79 -1.10
N ILE A 134 -22.09 -2.05 -2.10
CA ILE A 134 -20.76 -2.22 -2.70
C ILE A 134 -20.04 -0.89 -2.57
N PHE A 135 -18.78 -0.92 -2.13
CA PHE A 135 -17.90 0.23 -2.07
C PHE A 135 -16.80 0.09 -3.12
N THR A 136 -16.57 1.12 -3.90
CA THR A 136 -15.73 1.08 -5.10
C THR A 136 -14.84 2.31 -5.23
N ALA A 137 -13.99 2.34 -6.25
CA ALA A 137 -13.21 3.52 -6.62
C ALA A 137 -14.10 4.76 -6.91
N LEU A 138 -15.33 4.56 -7.40
CA LEU A 138 -16.26 5.67 -7.65
C LEU A 138 -16.77 6.31 -6.35
N ASP A 139 -16.95 5.52 -5.30
CA ASP A 139 -17.33 6.03 -3.99
C ASP A 139 -16.17 6.83 -3.38
N VAL A 140 -14.94 6.35 -3.52
CA VAL A 140 -13.73 7.08 -3.10
C VAL A 140 -13.62 8.43 -3.82
N LEU A 141 -13.84 8.45 -5.14
CA LEU A 141 -13.86 9.69 -5.94
C LEU A 141 -14.94 10.67 -5.49
N SER A 142 -16.14 10.16 -5.19
CA SER A 142 -17.26 10.99 -4.71
C SER A 142 -16.92 11.61 -3.35
N LEU A 143 -16.42 10.81 -2.41
CA LEU A 143 -16.02 11.27 -1.09
C LEU A 143 -14.89 12.31 -1.16
N ALA A 144 -13.87 12.06 -2.00
CA ALA A 144 -12.78 12.99 -2.21
C ALA A 144 -13.29 14.34 -2.77
N LYS A 145 -14.20 14.29 -3.75
CA LYS A 145 -14.83 15.50 -4.32
C LYS A 145 -15.65 16.27 -3.31
N GLU A 146 -16.45 15.59 -2.50
CA GLU A 146 -17.31 16.21 -1.47
C GLU A 146 -16.49 16.90 -0.38
N THR A 147 -15.28 16.39 -0.11
CA THR A 147 -14.35 16.90 0.90
C THR A 147 -13.25 17.78 0.33
N ASN A 148 -13.30 18.10 -0.98
CA ASN A 148 -12.28 18.86 -1.71
C ASN A 148 -10.87 18.29 -1.60
N ILE A 149 -10.74 16.96 -1.52
CA ILE A 149 -9.45 16.27 -1.55
C ILE A 149 -9.08 16.02 -3.01
N THR A 150 -7.88 16.46 -3.42
CA THR A 150 -7.29 16.13 -4.72
C THR A 150 -6.57 14.80 -4.59
N LEU A 151 -7.05 13.79 -5.30
CA LEU A 151 -6.41 12.48 -5.35
C LEU A 151 -5.18 12.50 -6.25
N VAL A 152 -4.23 11.61 -5.98
CA VAL A 152 -3.07 11.41 -6.85
C VAL A 152 -3.53 10.87 -8.21
N PRO A 153 -3.06 11.43 -9.34
CA PRO A 153 -3.41 11.00 -10.68
C PRO A 153 -2.94 9.59 -11.02
N ASN A 154 -3.60 8.96 -11.98
CA ASN A 154 -3.36 7.58 -12.38
C ASN A 154 -2.45 7.42 -13.61
N SER A 155 -2.09 8.49 -14.29
CA SER A 155 -1.30 8.43 -15.53
C SER A 155 -0.26 9.54 -15.59
N LEU A 156 0.82 9.31 -16.33
CA LEU A 156 1.87 10.31 -16.52
C LEU A 156 1.32 11.63 -17.08
N SER A 157 0.43 11.57 -18.08
CA SER A 157 -0.14 12.79 -18.66
C SER A 157 -0.96 13.57 -17.63
N ALA A 158 -1.72 12.88 -16.78
CA ALA A 158 -2.49 13.54 -15.72
C ALA A 158 -1.59 14.12 -14.63
N CYS A 159 -0.47 13.46 -14.29
CA CYS A 159 0.53 14.00 -13.36
C CYS A 159 1.18 15.30 -13.89
N MET A 160 1.32 15.43 -15.21
CA MET A 160 1.89 16.62 -15.85
C MET A 160 0.92 17.81 -15.90
N GLU A 161 -0.36 17.58 -15.70
CA GLU A 161 -1.43 18.59 -15.79
C GLU A 161 -1.84 19.19 -14.44
N ILE A 162 -1.28 18.71 -13.32
CA ILE A 162 -1.63 19.23 -12.02
C ILE A 162 -1.09 20.65 -11.87
N GLU A 163 -2.00 21.61 -11.96
CA GLU A 163 -1.80 22.97 -11.49
C GLU A 163 -2.56 23.14 -10.17
N GLY A 164 -1.86 23.30 -9.09
CA GLY A 164 -2.53 23.63 -7.82
C GLY A 164 -1.70 23.31 -6.59
N GLU A 165 -2.08 23.94 -5.49
CA GLU A 165 -1.46 23.66 -4.21
C GLU A 165 -2.05 22.37 -3.60
N PRO A 166 -1.21 21.58 -2.92
CA PRO A 166 -1.69 20.39 -2.21
C PRO A 166 -2.77 20.77 -1.19
N TYR A 167 -3.65 19.82 -0.89
CA TYR A 167 -4.72 19.99 0.09
C TYR A 167 -4.20 20.65 1.38
N ARG A 168 -4.81 21.79 1.76
CA ARG A 168 -4.48 22.57 2.96
C ARG A 168 -5.61 22.46 3.99
N GLY A 169 -6.02 21.26 4.34
CA GLY A 169 -7.01 21.04 5.39
C GLY A 169 -6.39 20.95 6.79
N ASN A 170 -7.25 20.97 7.79
CA ASN A 170 -6.90 20.66 9.17
C ASN A 170 -6.92 19.13 9.37
N GLY A 171 -6.04 18.41 8.67
CA GLY A 171 -5.92 16.97 8.81
C GLY A 171 -5.30 16.59 10.15
N GLU A 172 -5.60 15.38 10.58
CA GLU A 172 -4.94 14.75 11.73
C GLU A 172 -3.77 13.91 11.22
N PRO A 173 -2.56 14.04 11.81
CA PRO A 173 -1.47 13.14 11.50
C PRO A 173 -1.87 11.67 11.69
N LEU A 174 -1.28 10.77 10.92
CA LEU A 174 -1.41 9.34 11.19
C LEU A 174 -0.82 9.04 12.57
N ALA A 175 -1.37 8.08 13.28
CA ALA A 175 -0.88 7.67 14.60
C ALA A 175 0.60 7.26 14.55
N ILE A 176 1.02 6.60 13.48
CA ILE A 176 2.42 6.22 13.25
C ILE A 176 3.35 7.44 13.18
N THR A 177 2.92 8.58 12.64
CA THR A 177 3.75 9.78 12.52
C THR A 177 3.75 10.64 13.77
N ALA A 178 2.78 10.43 14.66
CA ALA A 178 2.65 11.15 15.93
C ALA A 178 3.49 10.53 17.06
N THR A 179 4.15 9.40 16.82
CA THR A 179 4.94 8.67 17.82
C THR A 179 6.43 8.62 17.44
N GLU A 180 7.30 8.57 18.42
CA GLU A 180 8.73 8.32 18.22
C GLU A 180 9.03 6.90 17.69
N ASN A 181 8.00 6.06 17.62
CA ASN A 181 8.11 4.65 17.23
C ASN A 181 7.80 4.39 15.76
N ALA A 182 7.51 5.42 14.96
CA ALA A 182 7.18 5.24 13.55
C ALA A 182 8.21 4.38 12.78
N GLY A 183 9.48 4.54 13.13
CA GLY A 183 10.57 3.80 12.52
C GLY A 183 10.68 2.34 12.89
N LYS A 184 10.06 1.95 13.98
CA LYS A 184 10.13 0.56 14.48
C LYS A 184 8.99 -0.31 13.94
N LEU A 185 8.04 0.28 13.22
CA LEU A 185 6.82 -0.41 12.79
C LEU A 185 7.07 -1.76 12.10
N VAL A 186 8.19 -1.90 11.42
CA VAL A 186 8.53 -3.11 10.64
C VAL A 186 9.82 -3.80 11.10
N ASP A 187 10.53 -3.22 12.07
CA ASP A 187 11.78 -3.78 12.60
C ASP A 187 11.64 -4.30 14.02
N GLU A 188 10.83 -3.63 14.84
CA GLU A 188 10.58 -4.00 16.24
C GLU A 188 9.08 -3.86 16.55
N PRO A 189 8.50 -4.71 17.39
CA PRO A 189 7.12 -4.56 17.84
C PRO A 189 6.92 -3.20 18.52
N VAL A 190 5.91 -2.44 18.08
CA VAL A 190 5.63 -1.09 18.62
C VAL A 190 4.96 -1.10 19.99
N SER A 191 4.52 -2.26 20.48
CA SER A 191 3.93 -2.42 21.82
C SER A 191 4.27 -3.76 22.43
N GLU A 192 4.32 -3.82 23.78
CA GLU A 192 4.50 -5.10 24.49
C GLU A 192 3.37 -6.08 24.22
N SER A 193 2.16 -5.62 23.91
CA SER A 193 1.02 -6.47 23.55
C SER A 193 1.18 -7.14 22.18
N ALA A 194 2.03 -6.59 21.32
CA ALA A 194 2.36 -7.21 20.03
C ALA A 194 3.43 -8.31 20.16
N ILE A 195 4.23 -8.28 21.24
CA ILE A 195 5.26 -9.28 21.50
C ILE A 195 4.60 -10.61 21.82
N GLY A 196 4.88 -11.64 21.02
CA GLY A 196 4.38 -13.01 21.25
C GLY A 196 2.97 -13.27 20.69
N SER A 197 2.38 -12.35 19.93
CA SER A 197 1.19 -12.63 19.14
C SER A 197 1.60 -13.33 17.85
N GLU A 198 1.42 -14.62 17.75
CA GLU A 198 1.67 -15.37 16.53
C GLU A 198 0.58 -15.07 15.49
N VAL A 199 1.00 -14.59 14.30
CA VAL A 199 0.09 -14.45 13.16
C VAL A 199 -0.11 -15.83 12.54
N THR A 200 -1.25 -16.44 12.85
CA THR A 200 -1.54 -17.82 12.45
C THR A 200 -2.19 -17.95 11.08
N HIS A 201 -2.83 -16.89 10.60
CA HIS A 201 -3.54 -16.92 9.32
C HIS A 201 -2.54 -16.91 8.14
N PRO A 202 -2.65 -17.83 7.15
CA PRO A 202 -1.65 -18.02 6.10
C PRO A 202 -1.50 -16.81 5.14
N HIS A 203 -2.48 -15.92 5.11
CA HIS A 203 -2.48 -14.72 4.27
C HIS A 203 -1.98 -13.45 4.99
N PHE A 204 -1.44 -13.60 6.19
CA PHE A 204 -0.81 -12.52 6.94
C PHE A 204 0.59 -12.91 7.38
N VAL A 205 1.44 -11.91 7.57
CA VAL A 205 2.80 -12.05 8.08
C VAL A 205 3.10 -10.90 9.02
N ASP A 206 3.76 -11.20 10.13
CA ASP A 206 4.38 -10.19 10.96
C ASP A 206 5.67 -9.70 10.26
N THR A 207 5.70 -8.45 9.84
CA THR A 207 6.84 -7.91 9.09
C THR A 207 8.11 -7.82 9.94
N HIS A 208 7.99 -7.81 11.27
CA HIS A 208 9.15 -7.85 12.17
C HIS A 208 9.96 -9.14 11.99
N GLU A 209 9.30 -10.25 11.70
CA GLU A 209 9.92 -11.56 11.51
C GLU A 209 10.49 -11.77 10.10
N VAL A 210 10.15 -10.91 9.13
CA VAL A 210 10.69 -11.00 7.77
C VAL A 210 12.09 -10.40 7.73
N PRO A 211 13.13 -11.16 7.37
CA PRO A 211 14.49 -10.64 7.32
C PRO A 211 14.68 -9.64 6.18
N TRP A 212 15.59 -8.68 6.39
CA TRP A 212 16.07 -7.82 5.34
C TRP A 212 16.96 -8.61 4.37
N LEU A 213 16.62 -8.60 3.09
CA LEU A 213 17.45 -9.11 2.00
C LEU A 213 18.12 -7.95 1.29
N VAL A 214 19.33 -8.18 0.81
CA VAL A 214 20.11 -7.18 0.07
C VAL A 214 20.22 -7.62 -1.38
N LEU A 215 19.91 -6.71 -2.30
CA LEU A 215 20.14 -6.96 -3.73
C LEU A 215 21.64 -6.91 -4.03
N PRO A 216 22.19 -7.88 -4.75
CA PRO A 216 23.58 -7.83 -5.19
C PRO A 216 23.87 -6.55 -5.98
N GLY A 217 24.89 -5.80 -5.55
CA GLY A 217 25.27 -4.52 -6.14
C GLY A 217 24.46 -3.31 -5.66
N MET A 218 23.58 -3.52 -4.66
CA MET A 218 22.80 -2.47 -3.99
C MET A 218 22.83 -2.69 -2.49
N GLU A 219 24.03 -2.73 -1.90
CA GLU A 219 24.26 -3.12 -0.49
C GLU A 219 23.56 -2.19 0.51
N ASP A 220 23.30 -0.94 0.11
CA ASP A 220 22.58 0.05 0.93
C ASP A 220 21.05 -0.03 0.79
N VAL A 221 20.52 -0.98 0.01
CA VAL A 221 19.09 -1.21 -0.16
C VAL A 221 18.71 -2.57 0.40
N GLY A 222 17.91 -2.58 1.45
CA GLY A 222 17.34 -3.78 2.04
C GLY A 222 15.88 -3.96 1.61
N LEU A 223 15.46 -5.20 1.42
CA LEU A 223 14.10 -5.56 1.03
C LEU A 223 13.51 -6.59 1.97
N LYS A 224 12.27 -6.37 2.44
CA LYS A 224 11.42 -7.42 3.00
C LYS A 224 10.41 -7.78 1.92
N ILE A 225 10.54 -8.95 1.31
CA ILE A 225 9.64 -9.40 0.24
C ILE A 225 8.46 -10.10 0.89
N LEU A 226 7.26 -9.55 0.71
CA LEU A 226 6.05 -10.02 1.40
C LEU A 226 5.22 -10.93 0.50
N ARG A 227 5.07 -10.54 -0.77
CA ARG A 227 4.26 -11.25 -1.75
C ARG A 227 4.82 -11.07 -3.16
N VAL A 228 4.74 -12.11 -3.95
CA VAL A 228 5.02 -12.11 -5.39
C VAL A 228 3.89 -12.84 -6.11
N SER A 229 3.30 -12.21 -7.11
CA SER A 229 2.29 -12.81 -7.96
C SER A 229 2.90 -13.14 -9.32
N GLU A 230 2.93 -14.42 -9.66
CA GLU A 230 3.38 -14.87 -10.99
C GLU A 230 2.36 -14.57 -12.09
N GLU A 231 1.07 -14.52 -11.72
CA GLU A 231 -0.03 -14.25 -12.66
C GLU A 231 -0.05 -12.78 -13.12
N THR A 232 0.06 -11.86 -12.18
CA THR A 232 -0.04 -10.43 -12.47
C THR A 232 1.30 -9.73 -12.60
N GLY A 233 2.38 -10.35 -12.11
CA GLY A 233 3.69 -9.72 -11.98
C GLY A 233 3.79 -8.74 -10.80
N TYR A 234 2.77 -8.69 -9.93
CA TYR A 234 2.74 -7.76 -8.80
C TYR A 234 3.62 -8.25 -7.66
N ILE A 235 4.27 -7.30 -7.00
CA ILE A 235 5.21 -7.56 -5.90
C ILE A 235 4.87 -6.58 -4.78
N SER A 236 4.80 -7.07 -3.54
CA SER A 236 4.63 -6.24 -2.34
C SER A 236 5.88 -6.35 -1.46
N LEU A 237 6.43 -5.21 -1.08
CA LEU A 237 7.71 -5.06 -0.40
C LEU A 237 7.61 -4.08 0.76
N ILE A 238 8.59 -4.19 1.68
CA ILE A 238 9.06 -3.05 2.49
C ILE A 238 10.51 -2.82 2.08
N VAL A 239 10.87 -1.56 1.88
CA VAL A 239 12.18 -1.15 1.39
C VAL A 239 12.87 -0.33 2.46
N ARG A 240 14.13 -0.68 2.78
CA ARG A 240 15.07 0.16 3.51
C ARG A 240 16.07 0.72 2.52
N HIS A 241 16.08 2.03 2.36
CA HIS A 241 16.80 2.72 1.30
C HIS A 241 17.81 3.70 1.91
N ASN A 242 18.97 3.21 2.30
CA ASN A 242 19.98 4.00 2.99
C ASN A 242 21.05 4.59 2.08
N GLY A 243 21.13 4.10 0.85
CA GLY A 243 22.06 4.60 -0.18
C GLY A 243 21.37 5.47 -1.23
N VAL A 244 21.91 5.38 -2.44
CA VAL A 244 21.36 6.02 -3.63
C VAL A 244 20.80 4.93 -4.55
N ALA A 245 19.49 4.95 -4.79
CA ALA A 245 18.91 4.11 -5.83
C ALA A 245 19.19 4.73 -7.20
N ALA A 246 19.72 3.93 -8.12
CA ALA A 246 20.03 4.38 -9.47
C ALA A 246 18.78 4.86 -10.22
N PRO A 247 18.94 5.72 -11.23
CA PRO A 247 17.85 6.12 -12.12
C PRO A 247 17.17 4.90 -12.72
N HIS A 248 15.83 4.90 -12.76
CA HIS A 248 15.08 3.78 -13.30
C HIS A 248 13.70 4.19 -13.83
N THR A 249 13.11 3.30 -14.59
CA THR A 249 11.77 3.45 -15.16
C THR A 249 10.86 2.37 -14.60
N HIS A 250 9.71 2.76 -14.09
CA HIS A 250 8.63 1.86 -13.73
C HIS A 250 7.88 1.43 -15.00
N ILE A 251 8.10 0.19 -15.46
CA ILE A 251 7.37 -0.36 -16.63
C ILE A 251 5.90 -0.56 -16.27
N GLY A 252 5.63 -1.13 -15.09
CA GLY A 252 4.34 -1.04 -14.43
C GLY A 252 4.33 0.15 -13.46
N ALA A 253 3.17 0.47 -12.93
CA ALA A 253 3.10 1.49 -11.88
C ALA A 253 3.69 1.00 -10.56
N SER A 254 3.91 1.92 -9.62
CA SER A 254 4.20 1.60 -8.22
C SER A 254 3.48 2.54 -7.27
N ASP A 255 3.27 2.10 -6.03
CA ASP A 255 2.88 2.97 -4.93
C ASP A 255 3.70 2.67 -3.68
N PHE A 256 3.85 3.67 -2.82
CA PHE A 256 4.55 3.50 -1.56
C PHE A 256 4.16 4.54 -0.51
N LEU A 257 4.19 4.15 0.76
CA LEU A 257 4.01 5.00 1.92
C LEU A 257 5.33 5.09 2.68
N VAL A 258 5.83 6.31 2.91
CA VAL A 258 7.00 6.52 3.76
C VAL A 258 6.62 6.24 5.21
N LEU A 259 7.36 5.34 5.85
CA LEU A 259 7.16 4.93 7.25
C LEU A 259 8.18 5.60 8.18
N GLN A 260 9.42 5.77 7.73
CA GLN A 260 10.53 6.31 8.52
C GLN A 260 11.51 7.07 7.63
N GLY A 261 12.25 8.00 8.22
CA GLY A 261 13.25 8.80 7.51
C GLY A 261 12.64 9.73 6.49
N ARG A 262 13.46 10.20 5.56
CA ARG A 262 12.99 11.14 4.52
C ARG A 262 13.59 10.80 3.17
N LEU A 263 12.72 10.70 2.17
CA LEU A 263 13.09 10.44 0.78
C LEU A 263 13.42 11.74 0.06
N GLY A 264 14.64 11.87 -0.40
CA GLY A 264 15.08 12.93 -1.29
C GLY A 264 14.90 12.54 -2.74
N VAL A 265 14.26 13.40 -3.51
CA VAL A 265 14.14 13.31 -4.97
C VAL A 265 14.59 14.63 -5.58
N ARG A 266 15.16 14.60 -6.79
CA ARG A 266 15.80 15.77 -7.40
C ARG A 266 14.91 17.02 -7.49
N ALA A 267 13.63 16.83 -7.76
CA ALA A 267 12.66 17.92 -7.91
C ALA A 267 11.80 18.15 -6.66
N GLY A 268 12.05 17.39 -5.60
CA GLY A 268 11.32 17.50 -4.35
C GLY A 268 11.84 18.59 -3.42
N PRO A 269 11.20 18.76 -2.27
CA PRO A 269 11.67 19.67 -1.24
C PRO A 269 13.05 19.24 -0.72
N PRO A 270 13.93 20.20 -0.42
CA PRO A 270 15.30 19.88 0.01
C PRO A 270 15.35 19.07 1.32
N GLU A 271 14.34 19.21 2.18
CA GLU A 271 14.17 18.41 3.40
C GLU A 271 13.67 16.99 3.12
N GLY A 272 13.29 16.68 1.89
CA GLY A 272 12.73 15.40 1.49
C GLY A 272 11.31 15.14 1.99
N TYR A 273 10.75 14.01 1.57
CA TYR A 273 9.40 13.54 1.91
C TYR A 273 9.46 12.60 3.11
N GLY A 274 8.74 12.93 4.18
CA GLY A 274 8.78 12.20 5.45
C GLY A 274 7.66 11.18 5.64
N PRO A 275 7.56 10.60 6.84
CA PRO A 275 6.53 9.62 7.19
C PRO A 275 5.11 10.15 6.96
N GLY A 276 4.24 9.26 6.44
CA GLY A 276 2.86 9.59 6.09
C GLY A 276 2.69 10.20 4.71
N ILE A 277 3.77 10.45 3.96
CA ILE A 277 3.66 10.80 2.54
C ILE A 277 3.44 9.52 1.75
N TRP A 278 2.35 9.48 0.99
CA TRP A 278 2.01 8.39 0.09
C TRP A 278 2.26 8.82 -1.36
N PHE A 279 2.88 7.95 -2.14
CA PHE A 279 3.28 8.18 -3.53
C PHE A 279 2.59 7.21 -4.48
N TYR A 280 2.39 7.66 -5.71
CA TYR A 280 2.06 6.81 -6.83
C TYR A 280 2.89 7.21 -8.05
N GLU A 281 3.56 6.25 -8.63
CA GLU A 281 4.36 6.39 -9.84
C GLU A 281 3.66 5.64 -10.97
N PRO A 282 3.04 6.35 -11.93
CA PRO A 282 2.33 5.73 -13.04
C PRO A 282 3.25 4.87 -13.91
N ALA A 283 2.66 3.91 -14.63
CA ALA A 283 3.40 3.11 -15.62
C ALA A 283 4.12 4.01 -16.62
N GLY A 284 5.39 3.73 -16.87
CA GLY A 284 6.28 4.54 -17.71
C GLY A 284 6.96 5.70 -16.96
N ALA A 285 6.68 5.91 -15.68
CA ALA A 285 7.37 6.93 -14.89
C ALA A 285 8.86 6.60 -14.81
N ARG A 286 9.68 7.56 -15.19
CA ARG A 286 11.13 7.50 -15.04
C ARG A 286 11.58 8.61 -14.11
N HIS A 287 12.38 8.27 -13.14
CA HIS A 287 12.98 9.27 -12.26
C HIS A 287 14.49 9.09 -12.12
N ASP A 288 15.14 10.18 -11.73
CA ASP A 288 16.55 10.18 -11.38
C ASP A 288 16.78 9.43 -10.06
N ALA A 289 18.06 9.30 -9.72
CA ALA A 289 18.47 8.73 -8.45
C ALA A 289 17.71 9.34 -7.27
N THR A 290 17.21 8.49 -6.39
CA THR A 290 16.61 8.85 -5.12
C THR A 290 17.54 8.48 -3.97
N GLN A 291 17.43 9.17 -2.85
CA GLN A 291 18.33 8.96 -1.73
C GLN A 291 17.67 9.27 -0.38
N ARG A 292 18.25 8.75 0.66
CA ARG A 292 17.97 9.18 2.01
C ARG A 292 18.58 10.57 2.27
N VAL A 293 17.83 11.49 2.91
CA VAL A 293 18.29 12.84 3.24
C VAL A 293 18.42 13.09 4.75
N THR A 294 18.17 12.09 5.58
CA THR A 294 18.34 12.14 7.05
C THR A 294 19.31 11.05 7.51
N ASP A 295 19.83 11.15 8.73
CA ASP A 295 20.70 10.12 9.32
C ASP A 295 19.91 8.86 9.70
N GLU A 296 18.61 9.01 9.90
CA GLU A 296 17.68 7.93 10.19
C GLU A 296 17.43 7.06 8.95
N ASP A 297 17.29 5.76 9.13
CA ASP A 297 16.98 4.84 8.03
C ASP A 297 15.71 5.29 7.29
N LEU A 298 15.77 5.33 5.97
CA LEU A 298 14.59 5.56 5.14
C LEU A 298 13.90 4.22 4.91
N ILE A 299 12.67 4.09 5.40
CA ILE A 299 11.84 2.89 5.25
C ILE A 299 10.49 3.26 4.67
N TYR A 300 10.04 2.51 3.67
CA TYR A 300 8.72 2.69 3.06
C TYR A 300 8.13 1.35 2.56
N THR A 301 6.79 1.28 2.48
CA THR A 301 6.12 0.17 1.77
C THR A 301 6.30 0.36 0.28
N ALA A 302 6.25 -0.69 -0.51
CA ALA A 302 6.18 -0.57 -1.96
C ALA A 302 5.35 -1.69 -2.58
N ASN A 303 4.41 -1.31 -3.44
CA ASN A 303 3.76 -2.22 -4.38
C ASN A 303 4.26 -1.91 -5.78
N LEU A 304 4.79 -2.91 -6.45
CA LEU A 304 5.23 -2.82 -7.84
C LEU A 304 4.21 -3.57 -8.70
N TYR A 305 3.58 -2.87 -9.62
CA TYR A 305 2.57 -3.42 -10.53
C TYR A 305 3.18 -3.88 -11.86
N GLY A 306 4.49 -4.05 -11.90
CA GLY A 306 5.26 -4.54 -13.03
C GLY A 306 6.77 -4.36 -12.82
N PRO A 307 7.58 -4.68 -13.83
CA PRO A 307 9.04 -4.61 -13.73
C PRO A 307 9.56 -3.18 -13.55
N ILE A 308 10.74 -3.08 -12.91
CA ILE A 308 11.56 -1.88 -12.88
C ILE A 308 12.73 -2.08 -13.83
N MET A 309 13.02 -1.08 -14.66
CA MET A 309 14.11 -1.07 -15.62
C MET A 309 15.15 -0.03 -15.24
N PHE A 310 16.37 -0.46 -15.04
CA PHE A 310 17.51 0.41 -14.73
C PHE A 310 18.31 0.73 -15.99
N ASP A 311 18.78 1.98 -16.09
CA ASP A 311 19.61 2.50 -17.17
C ASP A 311 20.57 3.58 -16.64
N SER A 312 21.61 3.88 -17.41
CA SER A 312 22.61 4.92 -17.04
C SER A 312 22.13 6.35 -17.39
N GLY A 313 20.94 6.52 -17.92
CA GLY A 313 20.36 7.80 -18.32
C GLY A 313 19.39 7.66 -19.51
N PRO A 314 18.57 8.71 -19.79
CA PRO A 314 17.63 8.69 -20.90
C PRO A 314 18.28 8.34 -22.23
N GLY A 315 17.71 7.36 -22.95
CA GLY A 315 18.22 6.91 -24.24
C GLY A 315 19.50 6.08 -24.18
N THR A 316 19.95 5.68 -22.99
CA THR A 316 21.10 4.78 -22.81
C THR A 316 20.69 3.31 -22.89
N GLN A 317 21.67 2.42 -22.81
CA GLN A 317 21.43 0.99 -22.81
C GLN A 317 20.77 0.57 -21.48
N ILE A 318 19.81 -0.35 -21.56
CA ILE A 318 19.22 -1.01 -20.40
C ILE A 318 20.33 -1.83 -19.72
N GLU A 319 20.54 -1.60 -18.43
CA GLU A 319 21.52 -2.30 -17.61
C GLU A 319 20.91 -3.53 -16.95
N SER A 320 19.71 -3.38 -16.40
CA SER A 320 18.99 -4.48 -15.76
C SER A 320 17.48 -4.25 -15.76
N VAL A 321 16.75 -5.36 -15.58
CA VAL A 321 15.30 -5.35 -15.37
C VAL A 321 15.01 -6.25 -14.18
N LEU A 322 14.36 -5.71 -13.17
CA LEU A 322 13.88 -6.47 -12.02
C LEU A 322 12.39 -6.73 -12.17
N SER A 323 12.02 -7.98 -12.31
CA SER A 323 10.64 -8.45 -12.41
C SER A 323 10.28 -9.35 -11.23
N TRP A 324 9.07 -9.86 -11.21
CA TRP A 324 8.64 -10.82 -10.20
C TRP A 324 9.58 -12.03 -10.07
N LYS A 325 10.30 -12.42 -11.14
CA LYS A 325 11.22 -13.57 -11.12
C LYS A 325 12.43 -13.32 -10.24
N GLU A 326 13.04 -12.16 -10.38
CA GLU A 326 14.21 -11.75 -9.59
C GLU A 326 13.83 -11.64 -8.12
N TYR A 327 12.70 -11.00 -7.80
CA TYR A 327 12.22 -10.90 -6.41
C TYR A 327 11.85 -12.26 -5.81
N LYS A 328 11.21 -13.14 -6.60
CA LYS A 328 10.91 -14.50 -6.15
C LYS A 328 12.19 -15.31 -5.89
N GLY A 329 13.15 -15.25 -6.82
CA GLY A 329 14.44 -15.91 -6.65
C GLY A 329 15.17 -15.44 -5.39
N LEU A 330 15.21 -14.13 -5.14
CA LEU A 330 15.81 -13.55 -3.95
C LEU A 330 15.11 -14.02 -2.66
N ALA A 331 13.77 -14.08 -2.66
CA ALA A 331 13.02 -14.59 -1.52
C ALA A 331 13.30 -16.08 -1.25
N GLU A 332 13.37 -16.91 -2.30
CA GLU A 332 13.68 -18.34 -2.21
C GLU A 332 15.11 -18.56 -1.66
N GLU A 333 16.11 -17.83 -2.17
CA GLU A 333 17.49 -17.87 -1.68
C GLU A 333 17.60 -17.41 -0.22
N GLY A 334 16.81 -16.42 0.18
CA GLY A 334 16.73 -15.92 1.55
C GLY A 334 15.89 -16.78 2.50
N GLY A 335 15.26 -17.85 2.00
CA GLY A 335 14.39 -18.73 2.80
C GLY A 335 13.08 -18.07 3.26
N ILE A 336 12.63 -17.03 2.57
CA ILE A 336 11.42 -16.28 2.94
C ILE A 336 10.19 -17.05 2.49
N LYS A 337 9.25 -17.23 3.41
CA LYS A 337 7.90 -17.73 3.11
C LYS A 337 7.02 -16.56 2.65
N LEU A 338 6.79 -16.47 1.34
CA LEU A 338 5.90 -15.46 0.76
C LEU A 338 4.44 -15.69 1.15
N VAL A 339 3.69 -14.61 1.33
CA VAL A 339 2.24 -14.65 1.49
C VAL A 339 1.60 -15.10 0.16
N PRO A 340 0.69 -16.09 0.18
CA PRO A 340 0.06 -16.61 -1.03
C PRO A 340 -0.77 -15.53 -1.76
N SER A 341 -0.71 -15.56 -3.10
CA SER A 341 -1.54 -14.69 -3.95
C SER A 341 -2.93 -15.27 -4.22
N THR A 342 -3.12 -16.57 -3.97
CA THR A 342 -4.36 -17.29 -4.19
C THR A 342 -4.68 -18.15 -2.97
N ARG A 343 -5.95 -18.49 -2.79
CA ARG A 343 -6.37 -19.44 -1.76
C ARG A 343 -6.04 -20.86 -2.21
N SER A 344 -5.61 -21.69 -1.28
CA SER A 344 -5.24 -23.07 -1.53
C SER A 344 -6.44 -24.03 -1.58
N ASP A 345 -7.63 -23.56 -1.19
CA ASP A 345 -8.83 -24.41 -1.11
C ASP A 345 -9.99 -23.73 -1.87
N ASP A 346 -10.58 -24.49 -2.78
CA ASP A 346 -11.70 -24.03 -3.61
C ASP A 346 -13.03 -23.99 -2.84
N SER A 347 -13.08 -24.55 -1.63
CA SER A 347 -14.32 -24.66 -0.84
C SER A 347 -14.83 -23.31 -0.35
N SER A 348 -13.96 -22.31 -0.30
CA SER A 348 -14.26 -20.95 0.12
C SER A 348 -14.41 -19.96 -1.02
N LEU A 349 -14.21 -20.38 -2.26
CA LEU A 349 -14.56 -19.58 -3.42
C LEU A 349 -16.08 -19.45 -3.43
N LEU A 350 -16.57 -18.23 -3.19
CA LEU A 350 -17.98 -17.93 -3.39
C LEU A 350 -18.29 -18.08 -4.88
N ALA A 351 -18.68 -19.31 -5.28
CA ALA A 351 -19.49 -19.42 -6.45
C ALA A 351 -20.77 -18.59 -6.18
N TRP A 352 -20.94 -17.53 -6.90
CA TRP A 352 -22.23 -16.83 -6.98
C TRP A 352 -23.24 -17.87 -7.45
N ALA A 353 -23.91 -18.53 -6.51
CA ALA A 353 -25.11 -19.25 -6.83
C ALA A 353 -26.15 -18.18 -7.17
N PRO A 354 -26.67 -18.14 -8.41
CA PRO A 354 -27.79 -17.25 -8.70
C PRO A 354 -28.87 -17.56 -7.71
N LEU A 355 -29.43 -16.50 -7.08
CA LEU A 355 -30.58 -16.62 -6.19
C LEU A 355 -31.57 -17.53 -6.87
N LYS A 356 -31.86 -18.69 -6.27
CA LYS A 356 -32.92 -19.57 -6.78
C LYS A 356 -34.16 -18.70 -6.81
N ALA A 357 -34.69 -18.46 -8.00
CA ALA A 357 -35.98 -17.85 -8.15
C ALA A 357 -36.91 -18.62 -7.22
N SER A 358 -37.53 -17.94 -6.26
CA SER A 358 -38.54 -18.52 -5.40
C SER A 358 -39.66 -19.03 -6.32
N SER A 359 -39.80 -20.36 -6.38
CA SER A 359 -40.89 -21.04 -7.08
C SER A 359 -42.22 -20.69 -6.45
#